data_dc7b602862702ef01f6b9556118d0127
#
_entry.id   dc7b602862702ef01f6b9556118d0127
#
_cell.length_a   1.000
_cell.length_b   1.000
_cell.length_c   1.000
_cell.angle_alpha   90.00
_cell.angle_beta   90.00
_cell.angle_gamma   90.00
#
_symmetry.space_group_name_H-M   'P 1'
#
loop_
_entity.id
_entity.type
_entity.pdbx_description
1 polymer ?
#
loop_
_entity_poly.entity_id
_entity_poly.type
_entity_poly.pdbx_seq_one_letter_code
_entity_poly.pdbx_strand_id
1 'polypeptide(L)'
;MMKYLAIALMFLLAPVIVADAQESQQNYEIMKLIRQEKFDLILPGALRDNNVDMWIHVVESGRMDPLALDLGGWTEYRAWEPVCYYIFTDRGGDRIERIILGGEDLDGFYDIEGSSHDLLQIVEERNPDVIAVNMSESLGIANGLSHTSYLRLAKALGTRFTERLVSAENVITDFRVRRVQREVAAFAHILEIQRQVMEAALKRIEPGVSAPEDIGWWAADQLLAQGIGPSYQAASLFLPYMPFSYMPVESADGVFQRGAFIMWDMGVGHLNLGTDIKRYAYVLKENETKIPAGLQRAWDNGQKAREVLKNTIKVGRTAGETHDAILAAMESAGYVSTPSDDRTSQYRDLMKELGDSDKFGFSVDMHTTGNTSVGDAATGPQMAPWRSDRAHLVIQPMHIFAFEFEFNAWIPEWNKRVSINFEDNAIVTHNGVEYLSPINEDIIVVR
;
A
#
# COMPACT_ATOMS: atom_id res chain seq x y z
N MET A 1 10.24 50.89 -24.14
CA MET A 1 9.69 49.56 -24.45
C MET A 1 10.13 48.48 -23.47
N MET A 2 11.38 48.40 -23.00
CA MET A 2 11.85 47.36 -22.06
C MET A 2 11.21 47.35 -20.66
N LYS A 3 10.82 48.54 -20.12
CA LYS A 3 10.20 48.60 -18.77
C LYS A 3 8.78 48.00 -18.70
N TYR A 4 8.03 48.00 -19.79
CA TYR A 4 6.68 47.39 -19.82
C TYR A 4 6.70 45.88 -20.04
N LEU A 5 7.76 45.33 -20.66
CA LEU A 5 7.92 43.89 -20.83
C LEU A 5 8.23 43.18 -19.50
N ALA A 6 9.02 43.81 -18.65
CA ALA A 6 9.35 43.27 -17.32
C ALA A 6 8.12 43.19 -16.38
N ILE A 7 7.22 44.19 -16.45
CA ILE A 7 6.00 44.22 -15.67
C ILE A 7 4.98 43.16 -16.18
N ALA A 8 4.88 42.96 -17.48
CA ALA A 8 4.01 41.94 -18.07
C ALA A 8 4.49 40.52 -17.73
N LEU A 9 5.81 40.28 -17.68
CA LEU A 9 6.37 39.00 -17.29
C LEU A 9 6.17 38.67 -15.80
N MET A 10 6.20 39.70 -14.95
CA MET A 10 5.94 39.54 -13.50
C MET A 10 4.46 39.19 -13.20
N PHE A 11 3.54 39.73 -13.98
CA PHE A 11 2.10 39.43 -13.81
C PHE A 11 1.69 38.03 -14.33
N LEU A 12 2.45 37.46 -15.29
CA LEU A 12 2.19 36.11 -15.80
C LEU A 12 2.75 34.99 -14.89
N LEU A 13 3.78 35.28 -14.10
CA LEU A 13 4.38 34.30 -13.17
C LEU A 13 3.69 34.28 -11.79
N ALA A 14 3.08 35.40 -11.38
CA ALA A 14 2.45 35.49 -10.06
C ALA A 14 1.29 34.50 -9.80
N PRO A 15 0.36 34.25 -10.75
CA PRO A 15 -0.72 33.29 -10.53
C PRO A 15 -0.25 31.82 -10.49
N VAL A 16 0.83 31.48 -11.22
CA VAL A 16 1.40 30.11 -11.19
C VAL A 16 2.06 29.83 -9.85
N ILE A 17 2.85 30.76 -9.32
CA ILE A 17 3.52 30.60 -8.03
C ILE A 17 2.50 30.49 -6.87
N VAL A 18 1.40 31.24 -6.94
CA VAL A 18 0.35 31.20 -5.91
C VAL A 18 -0.45 29.88 -5.97
N ALA A 19 -0.66 29.31 -7.17
CA ALA A 19 -1.36 28.04 -7.32
C ALA A 19 -0.52 26.87 -6.76
N ASP A 20 0.78 26.79 -7.09
CA ASP A 20 1.67 25.74 -6.58
C ASP A 20 1.83 25.80 -5.04
N ALA A 21 1.94 27.01 -4.49
CA ALA A 21 2.01 27.22 -3.03
C ALA A 21 0.71 26.79 -2.31
N GLN A 22 -0.45 26.95 -2.95
CA GLN A 22 -1.73 26.53 -2.38
C GLN A 22 -1.87 25.00 -2.34
N GLU A 23 -1.43 24.29 -3.37
CA GLU A 23 -1.48 22.82 -3.39
C GLU A 23 -0.58 22.20 -2.33
N SER A 24 0.66 22.64 -2.19
CA SER A 24 1.57 22.17 -1.17
C SER A 24 1.02 22.42 0.25
N GLN A 25 0.42 23.58 0.48
CA GLN A 25 -0.23 23.90 1.75
C GLN A 25 -1.45 23.02 2.01
N GLN A 26 -2.29 22.77 1.01
CA GLN A 26 -3.45 21.88 1.13
C GLN A 26 -3.01 20.45 1.48
N ASN A 27 -2.00 19.93 0.80
CA ASN A 27 -1.44 18.60 1.07
C ASN A 27 -0.90 18.50 2.49
N TYR A 28 -0.19 19.52 2.97
CA TYR A 28 0.27 19.60 4.35
C TYR A 28 -0.90 19.54 5.35
N GLU A 29 -1.92 20.38 5.17
CA GLU A 29 -3.09 20.45 6.05
C GLU A 29 -3.89 19.13 6.05
N ILE A 30 -4.08 18.49 4.89
CA ILE A 30 -4.73 17.17 4.80
C ILE A 30 -3.95 16.14 5.62
N MET A 31 -2.64 16.09 5.44
CA MET A 31 -1.78 15.14 6.13
C MET A 31 -1.77 15.38 7.65
N LYS A 32 -1.74 16.64 8.08
CA LYS A 32 -1.85 17.04 9.48
C LYS A 32 -3.18 16.59 10.09
N LEU A 33 -4.30 16.80 9.39
CA LEU A 33 -5.62 16.38 9.86
C LEU A 33 -5.74 14.85 9.93
N ILE A 34 -5.21 14.10 8.96
CA ILE A 34 -5.17 12.64 9.00
C ILE A 34 -4.43 12.16 10.26
N ARG A 35 -3.24 12.69 10.54
CA ARG A 35 -2.47 12.34 11.74
C ARG A 35 -3.22 12.63 13.03
N GLN A 36 -3.83 13.81 13.12
CA GLN A 36 -4.63 14.18 14.29
C GLN A 36 -5.78 13.17 14.50
N GLU A 37 -6.54 12.87 13.45
CA GLU A 37 -7.63 11.89 13.50
C GLU A 37 -7.11 10.48 13.87
N LYS A 38 -5.96 10.06 13.36
CA LYS A 38 -5.32 8.79 13.73
C LYS A 38 -4.95 8.76 15.21
N PHE A 39 -4.35 9.82 15.73
CA PHE A 39 -4.02 9.92 17.16
C PHE A 39 -5.25 9.94 18.07
N ASP A 40 -6.32 10.58 17.63
CA ASP A 40 -7.52 10.73 18.47
C ASP A 40 -8.45 9.52 18.38
N LEU A 41 -8.58 8.89 17.21
CA LEU A 41 -9.57 7.85 16.97
C LEU A 41 -8.99 6.42 16.90
N ILE A 42 -7.73 6.26 16.48
CA ILE A 42 -7.13 4.95 16.25
C ILE A 42 -6.17 4.55 17.37
N LEU A 43 -5.30 5.47 17.78
CA LEU A 43 -4.24 5.18 18.76
C LEU A 43 -4.75 4.60 20.09
N PRO A 44 -5.88 5.08 20.68
CA PRO A 44 -6.40 4.48 21.91
C PRO A 44 -6.75 3.01 21.75
N GLY A 45 -7.41 2.65 20.66
CA GLY A 45 -7.71 1.25 20.34
C GLY A 45 -6.44 0.43 20.07
N ALA A 46 -5.50 0.98 19.31
CA ALA A 46 -4.26 0.29 18.99
C ALA A 46 -3.42 -0.07 20.23
N LEU A 47 -3.40 0.77 21.26
CA LEU A 47 -2.74 0.45 22.53
C LEU A 47 -3.55 -0.57 23.35
N ARG A 48 -4.84 -0.32 23.56
CA ARG A 48 -5.71 -1.09 24.46
C ARG A 48 -5.96 -2.51 23.98
N ASP A 49 -6.25 -2.68 22.69
CA ASP A 49 -6.50 -4.00 22.09
C ASP A 49 -5.25 -4.90 22.15
N ASN A 50 -4.07 -4.29 22.26
CA ASN A 50 -2.78 -4.98 22.40
C ASN A 50 -2.23 -5.01 23.84
N ASN A 51 -3.02 -4.55 24.84
CA ASN A 51 -2.63 -4.53 26.24
C ASN A 51 -1.30 -3.80 26.50
N VAL A 52 -1.10 -2.65 25.88
CA VAL A 52 0.10 -1.82 26.00
C VAL A 52 -0.24 -0.54 26.77
N ASP A 53 0.46 -0.31 27.89
CA ASP A 53 0.28 0.92 28.69
C ASP A 53 1.03 2.10 28.12
N MET A 54 2.22 1.83 27.56
CA MET A 54 3.08 2.86 26.99
C MET A 54 3.75 2.34 25.71
N TRP A 55 3.71 3.16 24.65
CA TRP A 55 4.50 2.92 23.45
C TRP A 55 5.60 3.98 23.35
N ILE A 56 6.86 3.56 23.31
CA ILE A 56 8.02 4.42 23.08
C ILE A 56 8.57 4.11 21.69
N HIS A 57 8.37 5.01 20.75
CA HIS A 57 8.96 4.91 19.43
C HIS A 57 10.27 5.69 19.38
N VAL A 58 11.37 5.00 19.12
CA VAL A 58 12.73 5.55 19.18
C VAL A 58 13.22 5.88 17.79
N VAL A 59 13.63 7.13 17.57
CA VAL A 59 14.18 7.61 16.29
C VAL A 59 15.59 8.15 16.53
N GLU A 60 16.55 7.72 15.71
CA GLU A 60 17.93 8.23 15.73
C GLU A 60 18.07 9.46 14.82
N SER A 61 18.76 10.48 15.29
CA SER A 61 19.13 11.63 14.46
C SER A 61 19.99 11.19 13.26
N GLY A 62 19.63 11.67 12.07
CA GLY A 62 20.35 11.33 10.83
C GLY A 62 20.04 9.94 10.26
N ARG A 63 19.09 9.19 10.84
CA ARG A 63 18.61 7.93 10.31
C ARG A 63 17.13 8.00 9.97
N MET A 64 16.79 7.64 8.73
CA MET A 64 15.38 7.55 8.34
C MET A 64 14.67 6.46 9.15
N ASP A 65 13.57 6.85 9.78
CA ASP A 65 12.65 5.91 10.41
C ASP A 65 11.37 5.81 9.57
N PRO A 66 10.95 4.61 9.17
CA PRO A 66 9.83 4.44 8.25
C PRO A 66 8.49 4.88 8.84
N LEU A 67 8.35 4.93 10.18
CA LEU A 67 7.12 5.35 10.88
C LEU A 67 7.12 6.83 11.29
N ALA A 68 8.24 7.52 11.20
CA ALA A 68 8.34 8.91 11.67
C ALA A 68 7.30 9.84 11.02
N LEU A 69 6.98 9.63 9.73
CA LEU A 69 5.94 10.40 9.03
C LEU A 69 4.54 10.17 9.62
N ASP A 70 4.24 8.98 10.10
CA ASP A 70 2.96 8.67 10.74
C ASP A 70 2.83 9.37 12.10
N LEU A 71 3.96 9.64 12.76
CA LEU A 71 4.02 10.24 14.10
C LEU A 71 4.22 11.76 14.11
N GLY A 72 4.26 12.43 12.95
CA GLY A 72 4.48 13.86 12.84
C GLY A 72 5.94 14.27 12.65
N GLY A 73 6.85 13.31 12.55
CA GLY A 73 8.25 13.53 12.21
C GLY A 73 8.42 13.83 10.73
N TRP A 74 8.54 15.10 10.36
CA TRP A 74 8.64 15.51 8.95
C TRP A 74 9.98 15.15 8.30
N THR A 75 11.03 15.01 9.10
CA THR A 75 12.37 14.63 8.63
C THR A 75 13.21 14.11 9.77
N GLU A 76 14.24 13.34 9.46
CA GLU A 76 15.37 13.00 10.31
C GLU A 76 16.11 14.19 10.94
N TYR A 77 15.87 15.41 10.46
CA TYR A 77 16.50 16.64 10.94
C TYR A 77 15.83 17.27 12.17
N ARG A 78 14.75 16.67 12.69
CA ARG A 78 13.98 17.21 13.82
C ARG A 78 14.33 16.60 15.16
N ALA A 79 15.19 15.60 15.18
CA ALA A 79 15.85 15.20 16.41
C ALA A 79 16.98 16.19 16.70
N TRP A 80 16.77 17.09 17.65
CA TRP A 80 17.80 18.02 18.12
C TRP A 80 18.90 17.33 18.91
N GLU A 81 18.58 16.16 19.46
CA GLU A 81 19.46 15.31 20.21
C GLU A 81 19.80 14.05 19.40
N PRO A 82 20.84 13.27 19.79
CA PRO A 82 21.20 12.04 19.09
C PRO A 82 20.08 11.00 18.98
N VAL A 83 19.03 11.11 19.82
CA VAL A 83 17.85 10.26 19.84
C VAL A 83 16.62 11.09 20.19
N CYS A 84 15.51 10.78 19.53
CA CYS A 84 14.19 11.32 19.81
C CYS A 84 13.26 10.17 20.25
N TYR A 85 12.44 10.41 21.25
CA TYR A 85 11.42 9.50 21.75
C TYR A 85 10.04 10.08 21.52
N TYR A 86 9.20 9.40 20.74
CA TYR A 86 7.76 9.61 20.66
C TYR A 86 7.11 8.68 21.67
N ILE A 87 6.44 9.21 22.69
CA ILE A 87 5.90 8.44 23.80
C ILE A 87 4.40 8.61 23.85
N PHE A 88 3.70 7.51 23.86
CA PHE A 88 2.25 7.45 23.92
C PHE A 88 1.84 6.63 25.14
N THR A 89 1.09 7.24 26.07
CA THR A 89 0.73 6.59 27.34
C THR A 89 -0.78 6.57 27.52
N ASP A 90 -1.36 5.41 27.79
CA ASP A 90 -2.75 5.28 28.20
C ASP A 90 -2.90 5.65 29.67
N ARG A 91 -3.54 6.79 29.94
CA ARG A 91 -3.81 7.29 31.29
C ARG A 91 -5.25 6.97 31.74
N GLY A 92 -5.97 6.14 30.99
CA GLY A 92 -7.33 5.73 31.32
C GLY A 92 -8.38 6.80 31.02
N GLY A 93 -8.28 7.50 29.94
CA GLY A 93 -9.29 8.44 29.45
C GLY A 93 -9.66 8.16 27.99
N ASP A 94 -10.36 9.07 27.35
CA ASP A 94 -10.71 8.92 25.92
C ASP A 94 -9.48 9.13 25.01
N ARG A 95 -8.50 9.88 25.48
CA ARG A 95 -7.31 10.29 24.74
C ARG A 95 -6.03 9.69 25.33
N ILE A 96 -5.10 9.32 24.47
CA ILE A 96 -3.74 8.92 24.82
C ILE A 96 -2.88 10.17 25.05
N GLU A 97 -2.13 10.21 26.15
CA GLU A 97 -1.11 11.23 26.41
C GLU A 97 0.04 11.07 25.41
N ARG A 98 0.52 12.19 24.87
CA ARG A 98 1.53 12.23 23.79
C ARG A 98 2.70 13.10 24.24
N ILE A 99 3.91 12.56 24.19
CA ILE A 99 5.13 13.25 24.63
C ILE A 99 6.21 13.06 23.57
N ILE A 100 6.94 14.13 23.28
CA ILE A 100 8.12 14.10 22.43
C ILE A 100 9.33 14.56 23.22
N LEU A 101 10.39 13.74 23.25
CA LEU A 101 11.65 14.07 23.92
C LEU A 101 12.80 14.03 22.93
N GLY A 102 13.65 15.08 22.94
CA GLY A 102 14.80 15.20 22.04
C GLY A 102 14.45 15.59 20.61
N GLY A 103 13.20 15.96 20.34
CA GLY A 103 12.67 16.42 19.07
C GLY A 103 11.78 17.65 19.23
N GLU A 104 11.13 18.09 18.16
CA GLU A 104 10.24 19.24 18.12
C GLU A 104 8.85 18.85 17.59
N ASP A 105 7.80 19.32 18.26
CA ASP A 105 6.40 19.20 17.83
C ASP A 105 5.99 20.38 16.94
N LEU A 106 6.11 20.24 15.64
CA LEU A 106 5.76 21.31 14.70
C LEU A 106 4.25 21.45 14.44
N ASP A 107 3.51 20.37 14.66
CA ASP A 107 2.10 20.30 14.33
C ASP A 107 1.19 20.57 15.55
N GLY A 108 1.76 20.61 16.74
CA GLY A 108 1.03 20.79 17.99
C GLY A 108 0.27 19.51 18.41
N PHE A 109 0.83 18.33 18.17
CA PHE A 109 0.20 17.05 18.51
C PHE A 109 0.54 16.54 19.90
N TYR A 110 1.65 16.99 20.48
CA TYR A 110 2.22 16.47 21.71
C TYR A 110 1.92 17.39 22.90
N ASP A 111 1.58 16.80 24.04
CA ASP A 111 1.22 17.51 25.27
C ASP A 111 2.45 18.04 26.00
N ILE A 112 3.58 17.35 25.85
CA ILE A 112 4.85 17.65 26.52
C ILE A 112 5.99 17.52 25.49
N GLU A 113 6.83 18.56 25.46
CA GLU A 113 8.13 18.54 24.80
C GLU A 113 9.24 18.61 25.86
N GLY A 114 10.34 17.86 25.65
CA GLY A 114 11.46 17.85 26.59
C GLY A 114 12.75 17.29 26.01
N SER A 115 13.78 17.19 26.84
CA SER A 115 15.04 16.56 26.48
C SER A 115 14.93 15.04 26.52
N SER A 116 15.68 14.34 25.68
CA SER A 116 15.81 12.88 25.73
C SER A 116 16.35 12.38 27.09
N HIS A 117 16.99 13.24 27.87
CA HIS A 117 17.47 12.95 29.23
C HIS A 117 16.31 12.83 30.25
N ASP A 118 15.13 13.34 29.96
CA ASP A 118 13.96 13.31 30.84
C ASP A 118 13.22 11.96 30.76
N LEU A 119 13.63 11.04 29.88
CA LEU A 119 12.94 9.77 29.61
C LEU A 119 12.65 8.97 30.88
N LEU A 120 13.65 8.78 31.76
CA LEU A 120 13.47 8.00 32.99
C LEU A 120 12.43 8.63 33.92
N GLN A 121 12.51 9.95 34.13
CA GLN A 121 11.52 10.66 34.94
C GLN A 121 10.11 10.49 34.38
N ILE A 122 9.92 10.66 33.07
CA ILE A 122 8.63 10.49 32.38
C ILE A 122 8.07 9.08 32.59
N VAL A 123 8.91 8.06 32.46
CA VAL A 123 8.50 6.65 32.63
C VAL A 123 8.22 6.32 34.11
N GLU A 124 9.02 6.82 35.05
CA GLU A 124 8.81 6.62 36.50
C GLU A 124 7.49 7.24 36.99
N GLU A 125 7.18 8.46 36.54
CA GLU A 125 5.93 9.16 36.89
C GLU A 125 4.67 8.40 36.42
N ARG A 126 4.77 7.68 35.31
CA ARG A 126 3.66 6.93 34.70
C ARG A 126 3.63 5.48 35.11
N ASN A 127 4.79 4.93 35.44
CA ASN A 127 5.01 3.55 35.92
C ASN A 127 4.23 2.49 35.08
N PRO A 128 4.40 2.42 33.75
CA PRO A 128 3.70 1.47 32.91
C PRO A 128 4.13 0.03 33.22
N ASP A 129 3.22 -0.93 33.17
CA ASP A 129 3.54 -2.35 33.34
C ASP A 129 4.04 -2.97 32.02
N VAL A 130 3.54 -2.51 30.88
CA VAL A 130 3.94 -2.96 29.54
C VAL A 130 4.38 -1.78 28.69
N ILE A 131 5.64 -1.85 28.20
CA ILE A 131 6.25 -0.79 27.36
C ILE A 131 6.56 -1.39 25.98
N ALA A 132 5.81 -0.98 24.97
CA ALA A 132 6.08 -1.37 23.60
C ALA A 132 7.15 -0.49 22.96
N VAL A 133 8.08 -1.08 22.19
CA VAL A 133 9.14 -0.36 21.46
C VAL A 133 9.24 -0.87 20.03
N ASN A 134 9.76 -0.03 19.13
CA ASN A 134 9.87 -0.31 17.69
C ASN A 134 10.92 -1.38 17.34
N MET A 135 10.72 -2.58 17.86
CA MET A 135 11.49 -3.78 17.52
C MET A 135 10.55 -4.90 17.05
N SER A 136 10.94 -5.62 16.01
CA SER A 136 10.19 -6.73 15.43
C SER A 136 11.14 -7.71 14.75
N GLU A 137 10.80 -8.99 14.76
CA GLU A 137 11.53 -10.05 14.04
C GLU A 137 11.05 -10.18 12.59
N SER A 138 9.80 -9.82 12.30
CA SER A 138 9.14 -10.11 11.03
C SER A 138 8.72 -8.86 10.25
N LEU A 139 8.49 -7.72 10.90
CA LEU A 139 7.89 -6.55 10.30
C LEU A 139 8.85 -5.36 10.25
N GLY A 140 9.36 -5.04 9.04
CA GLY A 140 10.37 -3.99 8.85
C GLY A 140 9.93 -2.60 9.32
N ILE A 141 8.65 -2.24 9.11
CA ILE A 141 8.08 -0.96 9.57
C ILE A 141 8.10 -0.82 11.10
N ALA A 142 8.03 -1.91 11.83
CA ALA A 142 8.07 -1.96 13.28
C ALA A 142 9.48 -2.22 13.85
N ASN A 143 10.51 -2.35 12.99
CA ASN A 143 11.88 -2.68 13.39
C ASN A 143 12.86 -1.51 13.16
N GLY A 144 12.48 -0.30 13.60
CA GLY A 144 13.30 0.89 13.50
C GLY A 144 14.39 1.02 14.58
N LEU A 145 14.28 0.30 15.69
CA LEU A 145 15.20 0.37 16.81
C LEU A 145 16.53 -0.34 16.53
N SER A 146 17.61 0.43 16.34
CA SER A 146 18.93 -0.17 16.18
C SER A 146 19.41 -0.82 17.48
N HIS A 147 20.34 -1.76 17.37
CA HIS A 147 20.98 -2.38 18.54
C HIS A 147 21.60 -1.33 19.48
N THR A 148 22.28 -0.32 18.93
CA THR A 148 22.90 0.76 19.72
C THR A 148 21.84 1.59 20.44
N SER A 149 20.73 1.93 19.78
CA SER A 149 19.63 2.68 20.39
C SER A 149 18.88 1.86 21.42
N TYR A 150 18.75 0.56 21.23
CA TYR A 150 18.25 -0.35 22.27
C TYR A 150 19.13 -0.32 23.52
N LEU A 151 20.46 -0.40 23.39
CA LEU A 151 21.39 -0.33 24.54
C LEU A 151 21.31 1.02 25.26
N ARG A 152 21.15 2.13 24.52
CA ARG A 152 20.94 3.47 25.10
C ARG A 152 19.63 3.54 25.86
N LEU A 153 18.53 3.06 25.25
CA LEU A 153 17.21 3.00 25.86
C LEU A 153 17.22 2.18 27.14
N ALA A 154 17.76 0.96 27.09
CA ALA A 154 17.89 0.07 28.25
C ALA A 154 18.72 0.70 29.39
N LYS A 155 19.83 1.38 29.05
CA LYS A 155 20.64 2.10 30.02
C LYS A 155 19.89 3.28 30.64
N ALA A 156 19.11 4.03 29.86
CA ALA A 156 18.34 5.16 30.34
C ALA A 156 17.19 4.72 31.25
N LEU A 157 16.49 3.64 30.91
CA LEU A 157 15.36 3.11 31.66
C LEU A 157 15.76 2.32 32.92
N GLY A 158 16.98 1.78 32.98
CA GLY A 158 17.43 0.89 34.03
C GLY A 158 16.72 -0.48 33.99
N THR A 159 17.20 -1.45 34.80
CA THR A 159 16.73 -2.84 34.78
C THR A 159 15.21 -2.95 34.98
N ARG A 160 14.65 -2.18 35.93
CA ARG A 160 13.25 -2.22 36.30
C ARG A 160 12.30 -2.08 35.10
N PHE A 161 12.55 -1.11 34.21
CA PHE A 161 11.66 -0.86 33.07
C PHE A 161 12.12 -1.58 31.80
N THR A 162 13.41 -1.91 31.69
CA THR A 162 13.92 -2.73 30.56
C THR A 162 13.27 -4.11 30.54
N GLU A 163 12.99 -4.71 31.72
CA GLU A 163 12.30 -6.01 31.81
C GLU A 163 10.82 -5.96 31.36
N ARG A 164 10.25 -4.77 31.18
CA ARG A 164 8.86 -4.55 30.72
C ARG A 164 8.77 -4.26 29.23
N LEU A 165 9.90 -4.24 28.50
CA LEU A 165 9.94 -3.94 27.08
C LEU A 165 9.38 -5.11 26.27
N VAL A 166 8.45 -4.78 25.35
CA VAL A 166 7.88 -5.72 24.38
C VAL A 166 7.94 -5.12 22.97
N SER A 167 7.69 -5.92 21.95
CA SER A 167 7.57 -5.43 20.58
C SER A 167 6.32 -4.55 20.41
N ALA A 168 6.46 -3.42 19.69
CA ALA A 168 5.35 -2.58 19.29
C ALA A 168 4.69 -3.06 17.97
N GLU A 169 5.07 -4.21 17.44
CA GLU A 169 4.61 -4.70 16.12
C GLU A 169 3.09 -4.65 15.97
N ASN A 170 2.35 -5.16 16.94
CA ASN A 170 0.88 -5.19 16.88
C ASN A 170 0.27 -3.79 17.02
N VAL A 171 0.80 -2.95 17.88
CA VAL A 171 0.36 -1.54 18.03
C VAL A 171 0.58 -0.77 16.72
N ILE A 172 1.75 -0.91 16.13
CA ILE A 172 2.10 -0.27 14.85
C ILE A 172 1.22 -0.81 13.72
N THR A 173 0.99 -2.13 13.68
CA THR A 173 0.07 -2.75 12.72
C THR A 173 -1.31 -2.10 12.82
N ASP A 174 -1.93 -2.12 13.99
CA ASP A 174 -3.27 -1.57 14.19
C ASP A 174 -3.33 -0.07 13.92
N PHE A 175 -2.34 0.69 14.38
CA PHE A 175 -2.26 2.12 14.14
C PHE A 175 -2.17 2.44 12.64
N ARG A 176 -1.46 1.65 11.84
CA ARG A 176 -1.31 1.88 10.40
C ARG A 176 -2.51 1.39 9.59
N VAL A 177 -3.01 0.18 9.82
CA VAL A 177 -4.02 -0.43 8.93
C VAL A 177 -5.45 -0.04 9.24
N ARG A 178 -5.75 0.45 10.46
CA ARG A 178 -7.07 1.03 10.79
C ARG A 178 -7.13 2.44 10.23
N ARG A 179 -8.04 2.69 9.30
CA ARG A 179 -8.14 3.95 8.56
C ARG A 179 -9.16 4.91 9.18
N VAL A 180 -8.89 6.22 9.02
CA VAL A 180 -9.88 7.27 9.26
C VAL A 180 -10.54 7.67 7.93
N GLN A 181 -11.73 8.26 7.98
CA GLN A 181 -12.51 8.60 6.77
C GLN A 181 -11.75 9.54 5.81
N ARG A 182 -11.00 10.49 6.36
CA ARG A 182 -10.19 11.43 5.58
C ARG A 182 -9.08 10.72 4.83
N GLU A 183 -8.46 9.75 5.46
CA GLU A 183 -7.42 8.90 4.87
C GLU A 183 -7.99 8.09 3.69
N VAL A 184 -9.17 7.50 3.86
CA VAL A 184 -9.87 6.78 2.77
C VAL A 184 -10.22 7.68 1.61
N ALA A 185 -10.71 8.90 1.88
CA ALA A 185 -11.04 9.87 0.83
C ALA A 185 -9.79 10.33 0.05
N ALA A 186 -8.68 10.60 0.75
CA ALA A 186 -7.41 10.94 0.11
C ALA A 186 -6.87 9.77 -0.72
N PHE A 187 -6.95 8.55 -0.20
CA PHE A 187 -6.55 7.34 -0.91
C PHE A 187 -7.35 7.12 -2.20
N ALA A 188 -8.68 7.25 -2.14
CA ALA A 188 -9.54 7.11 -3.31
C ALA A 188 -9.22 8.15 -4.40
N HIS A 189 -8.84 9.37 -4.00
CA HIS A 189 -8.42 10.42 -4.94
C HIS A 189 -7.14 10.06 -5.68
N ILE A 190 -6.12 9.59 -4.95
CA ILE A 190 -4.84 9.15 -5.53
C ILE A 190 -5.06 7.98 -6.49
N LEU A 191 -5.87 7.02 -6.07
CA LEU A 191 -6.21 5.83 -6.84
C LEU A 191 -6.90 6.20 -8.17
N GLU A 192 -7.80 7.18 -8.16
CA GLU A 192 -8.48 7.65 -9.38
C GLU A 192 -7.50 8.32 -10.36
N ILE A 193 -6.56 9.13 -9.86
CA ILE A 193 -5.52 9.74 -10.70
C ILE A 193 -4.65 8.64 -11.33
N GLN A 194 -4.19 7.69 -10.53
CA GLN A 194 -3.40 6.54 -11.02
C GLN A 194 -4.14 5.78 -12.11
N ARG A 195 -5.41 5.43 -11.88
CA ARG A 195 -6.25 4.71 -12.84
C ARG A 195 -6.33 5.45 -14.17
N GLN A 196 -6.62 6.76 -14.13
CA GLN A 196 -6.70 7.59 -15.33
C GLN A 196 -5.38 7.65 -16.10
N VAL A 197 -4.26 7.80 -15.40
CA VAL A 197 -2.93 7.86 -16.03
C VAL A 197 -2.59 6.50 -16.66
N MET A 198 -2.80 5.38 -15.97
CA MET A 198 -2.54 4.04 -16.51
C MET A 198 -3.38 3.76 -17.77
N GLU A 199 -4.68 4.05 -17.74
CA GLU A 199 -5.55 3.85 -18.90
C GLU A 199 -5.20 4.76 -20.08
N ALA A 200 -4.83 6.01 -19.81
CA ALA A 200 -4.38 6.92 -20.86
C ALA A 200 -3.05 6.45 -21.47
N ALA A 201 -2.12 5.99 -20.64
CA ALA A 201 -0.83 5.47 -21.08
C ALA A 201 -0.98 4.24 -21.97
N LEU A 202 -1.79 3.26 -21.56
CA LEU A 202 -2.05 2.05 -22.36
C LEU A 202 -2.69 2.38 -23.72
N LYS A 203 -3.56 3.38 -23.80
CA LYS A 203 -4.18 3.84 -25.05
C LYS A 203 -3.20 4.57 -26.00
N ARG A 204 -2.00 4.94 -25.52
CA ARG A 204 -0.94 5.56 -26.33
C ARG A 204 -0.04 4.56 -27.05
N ILE A 205 -0.17 3.28 -26.73
CA ILE A 205 0.66 2.24 -27.36
C ILE A 205 0.44 2.25 -28.86
N GLU A 206 1.53 2.43 -29.61
CA GLU A 206 1.60 2.28 -31.07
C GLU A 206 2.29 0.94 -31.37
N PRO A 207 1.56 -0.07 -31.92
CA PRO A 207 2.12 -1.39 -32.18
C PRO A 207 3.33 -1.36 -33.11
N GLY A 208 4.41 -2.03 -32.73
CA GLY A 208 5.67 -2.06 -33.48
C GLY A 208 6.53 -0.80 -33.33
N VAL A 209 6.11 0.16 -32.49
CA VAL A 209 6.81 1.45 -32.29
C VAL A 209 7.10 1.70 -30.81
N SER A 210 6.06 1.67 -29.95
CA SER A 210 6.20 2.00 -28.54
C SER A 210 6.93 0.92 -27.76
N ALA A 211 7.99 1.28 -27.04
CA ALA A 211 8.59 0.44 -26.03
C ALA A 211 7.81 0.55 -24.69
N PRO A 212 7.83 -0.49 -23.83
CA PRO A 212 7.26 -0.45 -22.48
C PRO A 212 7.78 0.73 -21.65
N GLU A 213 9.08 0.97 -21.75
CA GLU A 213 9.76 2.05 -21.04
C GLU A 213 9.21 3.43 -21.44
N ASP A 214 8.89 3.66 -22.74
CA ASP A 214 8.33 4.92 -23.20
C ASP A 214 6.97 5.20 -22.57
N ILE A 215 6.13 4.17 -22.50
CA ILE A 215 4.81 4.23 -21.85
C ILE A 215 4.97 4.48 -20.35
N GLY A 216 5.92 3.79 -19.74
CA GLY A 216 6.26 3.95 -18.33
C GLY A 216 6.74 5.35 -17.99
N TRP A 217 7.71 5.89 -18.75
CA TRP A 217 8.22 7.24 -18.54
C TRP A 217 7.15 8.30 -18.72
N TRP A 218 6.31 8.15 -19.75
CA TRP A 218 5.20 9.09 -19.95
C TRP A 218 4.25 9.10 -18.74
N ALA A 219 3.88 7.93 -18.22
CA ALA A 219 3.01 7.85 -17.06
C ALA A 219 3.67 8.45 -15.80
N ALA A 220 4.98 8.21 -15.62
CA ALA A 220 5.74 8.80 -14.53
C ALA A 220 5.71 10.32 -14.57
N ASP A 221 5.93 10.93 -15.76
CA ASP A 221 5.85 12.37 -15.95
C ASP A 221 4.45 12.92 -15.59
N GLN A 222 3.38 12.21 -15.99
CA GLN A 222 2.01 12.65 -15.66
C GLN A 222 1.72 12.59 -14.15
N LEU A 223 2.22 11.56 -13.46
CA LEU A 223 2.06 11.40 -12.00
C LEU A 223 2.88 12.44 -11.24
N LEU A 224 4.15 12.62 -11.60
CA LEU A 224 5.04 13.61 -10.97
C LEU A 224 4.51 15.05 -11.15
N ALA A 225 3.91 15.36 -12.31
CA ALA A 225 3.26 16.66 -12.54
C ALA A 225 2.08 16.92 -11.58
N GLN A 226 1.55 15.87 -10.92
CA GLN A 226 0.50 15.94 -9.91
C GLN A 226 1.03 15.68 -8.48
N GLY A 227 2.35 15.74 -8.27
CA GLY A 227 2.98 15.51 -6.97
C GLY A 227 2.89 14.07 -6.46
N ILE A 228 2.57 13.12 -7.35
CA ILE A 228 2.44 11.70 -7.02
C ILE A 228 3.73 10.97 -7.40
N GLY A 229 4.29 10.23 -6.45
CA GLY A 229 5.50 9.42 -6.62
C GLY A 229 5.22 7.91 -6.58
N PRO A 230 6.26 7.06 -6.65
CA PRO A 230 6.13 5.61 -6.47
C PRO A 230 5.83 5.25 -5.02
N SER A 231 5.05 4.20 -4.79
CA SER A 231 4.72 3.73 -3.43
C SER A 231 5.90 3.06 -2.71
N TYR A 232 6.82 2.44 -3.45
CA TYR A 232 7.89 1.59 -2.89
C TYR A 232 9.26 2.24 -2.87
N GLN A 233 9.41 3.44 -3.41
CA GLN A 233 10.72 4.09 -3.58
C GLN A 233 10.72 5.47 -2.94
N ALA A 234 11.92 5.94 -2.59
CA ALA A 234 12.07 7.34 -2.21
C ALA A 234 11.56 8.26 -3.34
N ALA A 235 10.72 9.22 -2.99
CA ALA A 235 10.01 10.11 -3.92
C ALA A 235 10.90 10.82 -4.96
N SER A 236 12.22 10.83 -4.75
CA SER A 236 13.20 11.46 -5.66
C SER A 236 13.70 10.56 -6.80
N LEU A 237 13.35 9.26 -6.80
CA LEU A 237 13.82 8.29 -7.79
C LEU A 237 12.61 7.52 -8.33
N PHE A 238 11.86 8.17 -9.22
CA PHE A 238 10.89 7.46 -10.03
C PHE A 238 11.66 6.68 -11.10
N LEU A 239 12.06 5.46 -10.76
CA LEU A 239 12.50 4.51 -11.77
C LEU A 239 11.24 3.82 -12.31
N PRO A 240 11.03 3.74 -13.60
CA PRO A 240 9.92 3.02 -14.19
C PRO A 240 10.18 1.51 -14.02
N TYR A 241 10.14 1.02 -12.78
CA TYR A 241 9.97 -0.38 -12.54
C TYR A 241 8.51 -0.70 -12.82
N MET A 242 8.26 -1.03 -14.06
CA MET A 242 6.92 -1.36 -14.53
C MET A 242 6.96 -2.79 -15.01
N PRO A 243 6.51 -3.76 -14.21
CA PRO A 243 6.38 -5.13 -14.66
C PRO A 243 5.23 -5.20 -15.67
N PHE A 244 5.56 -4.91 -16.94
CA PHE A 244 4.71 -5.30 -18.03
C PHE A 244 4.91 -6.79 -18.31
N SER A 245 3.84 -7.56 -18.24
CA SER A 245 3.82 -8.92 -18.74
C SER A 245 3.13 -8.96 -20.09
N TYR A 246 3.67 -9.74 -21.02
CA TYR A 246 3.11 -9.89 -22.37
C TYR A 246 2.78 -11.35 -22.65
N MET A 247 1.62 -11.59 -23.25
CA MET A 247 1.22 -12.92 -23.71
C MET A 247 0.36 -12.78 -24.97
N PRO A 248 0.39 -13.74 -25.92
CA PRO A 248 1.39 -14.80 -26.11
C PRO A 248 2.61 -14.34 -26.88
N VAL A 249 2.64 -13.07 -27.30
CA VAL A 249 3.68 -12.47 -28.12
C VAL A 249 4.64 -11.74 -27.19
N GLU A 250 5.85 -12.27 -27.06
CA GLU A 250 6.94 -11.56 -26.45
C GLU A 250 7.30 -10.34 -27.31
N SER A 251 7.75 -9.26 -26.67
CA SER A 251 8.21 -8.08 -27.35
C SER A 251 9.40 -8.47 -28.27
N ALA A 252 9.13 -8.59 -29.56
CA ALA A 252 10.22 -8.63 -30.51
C ALA A 252 10.81 -7.22 -30.64
N ASP A 253 12.12 -7.11 -30.64
CA ASP A 253 12.84 -5.83 -30.73
C ASP A 253 12.52 -4.81 -29.60
N GLY A 254 12.02 -5.27 -28.45
CA GLY A 254 11.76 -4.41 -27.28
C GLY A 254 10.52 -3.51 -27.41
N VAL A 255 9.64 -3.69 -28.37
CA VAL A 255 8.42 -2.89 -28.57
C VAL A 255 7.15 -3.74 -28.50
N PHE A 256 6.02 -3.14 -28.17
CA PHE A 256 4.72 -3.81 -28.15
C PHE A 256 4.30 -4.31 -29.53
N GLN A 257 3.93 -5.57 -29.63
CA GLN A 257 3.54 -6.20 -30.88
C GLN A 257 2.01 -6.38 -30.98
N ARG A 258 1.51 -6.47 -32.24
CA ARG A 258 0.11 -6.85 -32.47
C ARG A 258 -0.18 -8.26 -31.98
N GLY A 259 -1.31 -8.44 -31.32
CA GLY A 259 -1.72 -9.69 -30.67
C GLY A 259 -1.21 -9.83 -29.23
N ALA A 260 -0.48 -8.87 -28.70
CA ALA A 260 -0.03 -8.88 -27.30
C ALA A 260 -1.19 -8.61 -26.34
N PHE A 261 -1.30 -9.41 -25.31
CA PHE A 261 -2.10 -9.16 -24.11
C PHE A 261 -1.16 -8.65 -23.02
N ILE A 262 -1.40 -7.45 -22.59
CA ILE A 262 -0.51 -6.70 -21.73
C ILE A 262 -1.13 -6.59 -20.34
N MET A 263 -0.39 -6.97 -19.30
CA MET A 263 -0.67 -6.65 -17.93
C MET A 263 0.30 -5.55 -17.46
N TRP A 264 -0.21 -4.57 -16.78
CA TRP A 264 0.57 -3.52 -16.13
C TRP A 264 0.20 -3.44 -14.66
N ASP A 265 1.18 -3.69 -13.83
CA ASP A 265 1.11 -3.61 -12.38
C ASP A 265 1.83 -2.36 -11.88
N MET A 266 1.19 -1.55 -11.04
CA MET A 266 1.76 -0.31 -10.56
C MET A 266 1.15 0.12 -9.22
N GLY A 267 2.04 0.54 -8.30
CA GLY A 267 1.68 1.26 -7.09
C GLY A 267 2.20 2.69 -7.10
N VAL A 268 1.42 3.64 -6.63
CA VAL A 268 1.82 5.06 -6.49
C VAL A 268 1.63 5.53 -5.06
N GLY A 269 2.42 6.55 -4.66
CA GLY A 269 2.44 7.12 -3.33
C GLY A 269 2.20 8.62 -3.30
N HIS A 270 1.35 9.06 -2.37
CA HIS A 270 1.12 10.47 -2.07
C HIS A 270 0.58 10.61 -0.63
N LEU A 271 0.94 11.69 0.08
CA LEU A 271 0.48 11.94 1.46
C LEU A 271 0.71 10.75 2.43
N ASN A 272 1.81 10.04 2.27
CA ASN A 272 2.10 8.80 3.00
C ASN A 272 1.09 7.66 2.75
N LEU A 273 0.29 7.77 1.69
CA LEU A 273 -0.64 6.73 1.23
C LEU A 273 -0.07 6.04 -0.01
N GLY A 274 -0.26 4.72 -0.11
CA GLY A 274 0.23 3.89 -1.22
C GLY A 274 -0.86 3.01 -1.81
N THR A 275 -0.98 3.02 -3.13
CA THR A 275 -1.93 2.22 -3.90
C THR A 275 -1.26 1.00 -4.52
N ASP A 276 -2.06 0.06 -5.03
CA ASP A 276 -1.58 -1.11 -5.77
C ASP A 276 -2.69 -1.63 -6.68
N ILE A 277 -2.55 -1.48 -8.01
CA ILE A 277 -3.56 -1.92 -8.98
C ILE A 277 -2.95 -2.42 -10.28
N LYS A 278 -3.65 -3.32 -10.94
CA LYS A 278 -3.30 -3.83 -12.28
C LYS A 278 -4.29 -3.34 -13.34
N ARG A 279 -3.77 -3.08 -14.55
CA ARG A 279 -4.58 -2.75 -15.74
C ARG A 279 -4.16 -3.60 -16.92
N TYR A 280 -5.13 -3.88 -17.80
CA TYR A 280 -4.94 -4.79 -18.91
C TYR A 280 -5.28 -4.14 -20.24
N ALA A 281 -4.46 -4.45 -21.26
CA ALA A 281 -4.72 -4.05 -22.64
C ALA A 281 -4.49 -5.21 -23.60
N TYR A 282 -5.18 -5.20 -24.72
CA TYR A 282 -4.94 -6.10 -25.84
C TYR A 282 -4.70 -5.32 -27.12
N VAL A 283 -3.57 -5.59 -27.77
CA VAL A 283 -3.19 -4.97 -29.06
C VAL A 283 -3.80 -5.79 -30.19
N LEU A 284 -4.80 -5.23 -30.88
CA LEU A 284 -5.48 -5.92 -31.98
C LEU A 284 -4.49 -6.30 -33.09
N LYS A 285 -4.66 -7.50 -33.65
CA LYS A 285 -4.04 -7.88 -34.93
C LYS A 285 -4.68 -7.08 -36.06
N GLU A 286 -4.03 -7.05 -37.24
CA GLU A 286 -4.48 -6.22 -38.38
C GLU A 286 -5.94 -6.48 -38.80
N ASN A 287 -6.42 -7.73 -38.70
CA ASN A 287 -7.76 -8.11 -39.13
C ASN A 287 -8.76 -8.30 -37.97
N GLU A 288 -8.34 -7.91 -36.73
CA GLU A 288 -9.20 -8.02 -35.55
C GLU A 288 -9.96 -6.72 -35.30
N THR A 289 -11.22 -6.82 -34.96
CA THR A 289 -12.06 -5.69 -34.56
C THR A 289 -12.43 -5.73 -33.06
N LYS A 290 -12.14 -6.84 -32.39
CA LYS A 290 -12.36 -7.12 -30.99
C LYS A 290 -11.33 -8.11 -30.47
N ILE A 291 -11.21 -8.23 -29.17
CA ILE A 291 -10.33 -9.20 -28.52
C ILE A 291 -10.73 -10.65 -28.85
N PRO A 292 -9.81 -11.64 -28.76
CA PRO A 292 -10.12 -13.05 -28.97
C PRO A 292 -11.25 -13.54 -28.07
N ALA A 293 -12.12 -14.37 -28.60
CA ALA A 293 -13.31 -14.87 -27.88
C ALA A 293 -12.93 -15.70 -26.64
N GLY A 294 -11.85 -16.47 -26.71
CA GLY A 294 -11.32 -17.21 -25.56
C GLY A 294 -10.82 -16.29 -24.46
N LEU A 295 -10.12 -15.19 -24.81
CA LEU A 295 -9.67 -14.20 -23.85
C LEU A 295 -10.84 -13.48 -23.19
N GLN A 296 -11.87 -13.07 -23.97
CA GLN A 296 -13.09 -12.46 -23.41
C GLN A 296 -13.78 -13.40 -22.43
N ARG A 297 -13.93 -14.67 -22.80
CA ARG A 297 -14.51 -15.70 -21.92
C ARG A 297 -13.73 -15.86 -20.62
N ALA A 298 -12.41 -15.86 -20.70
CA ALA A 298 -11.54 -15.91 -19.52
C ALA A 298 -11.75 -14.70 -18.62
N TRP A 299 -11.76 -13.51 -19.20
CA TRP A 299 -12.00 -12.26 -18.52
C TRP A 299 -13.35 -12.22 -17.79
N ASP A 300 -14.43 -12.57 -18.51
CA ASP A 300 -15.80 -12.59 -17.96
C ASP A 300 -15.94 -13.58 -16.79
N ASN A 301 -15.23 -14.71 -16.84
CA ASN A 301 -15.22 -15.67 -15.74
C ASN A 301 -14.35 -15.20 -14.58
N GLY A 302 -13.24 -14.52 -14.83
CA GLY A 302 -12.46 -13.83 -13.79
C GLY A 302 -13.28 -12.79 -13.05
N GLN A 303 -14.10 -12.00 -13.73
CA GLN A 303 -15.03 -11.05 -13.09
C GLN A 303 -16.08 -11.77 -12.22
N LYS A 304 -16.60 -12.92 -12.65
CA LYS A 304 -17.51 -13.74 -11.81
C LYS A 304 -16.78 -14.32 -10.58
N ALA A 305 -15.54 -14.76 -10.75
CA ALA A 305 -14.71 -15.21 -9.65
C ALA A 305 -14.48 -14.09 -8.62
N ARG A 306 -14.20 -12.86 -9.08
CA ARG A 306 -14.08 -11.65 -8.25
C ARG A 306 -15.30 -11.44 -7.37
N GLU A 307 -16.51 -11.62 -7.88
CA GLU A 307 -17.74 -11.49 -7.09
C GLU A 307 -17.88 -12.60 -6.03
N VAL A 308 -17.44 -13.82 -6.29
CA VAL A 308 -17.41 -14.89 -5.27
C VAL A 308 -16.48 -14.50 -4.12
N LEU A 309 -15.26 -14.05 -4.45
CA LEU A 309 -14.28 -13.59 -3.47
C LEU A 309 -14.82 -12.45 -2.63
N LYS A 310 -15.33 -11.40 -3.28
CA LYS A 310 -15.91 -10.21 -2.66
C LYS A 310 -17.01 -10.54 -1.65
N ASN A 311 -17.92 -11.44 -2.01
CA ASN A 311 -19.04 -11.84 -1.15
C ASN A 311 -18.62 -12.70 0.05
N THR A 312 -17.42 -13.28 0.01
CA THR A 312 -16.91 -14.17 1.06
C THR A 312 -16.19 -13.42 2.18
N ILE A 313 -15.52 -12.31 1.86
CA ILE A 313 -14.74 -11.51 2.83
C ILE A 313 -15.66 -10.74 3.75
N LYS A 314 -15.44 -10.88 5.07
CA LYS A 314 -16.24 -10.21 6.12
C LYS A 314 -15.36 -9.78 7.28
N VAL A 315 -15.73 -8.66 7.91
CA VAL A 315 -15.13 -8.22 9.18
C VAL A 315 -15.34 -9.24 10.29
N GLY A 316 -14.41 -9.30 11.22
CA GLY A 316 -14.49 -10.14 12.43
C GLY A 316 -13.90 -11.54 12.27
N ARG A 317 -13.54 -11.97 11.07
CA ARG A 317 -12.76 -13.20 10.83
C ARG A 317 -11.28 -12.89 10.80
N THR A 318 -10.45 -13.86 11.15
CA THR A 318 -9.02 -13.79 10.86
C THR A 318 -8.77 -13.87 9.34
N ALA A 319 -7.60 -13.43 8.92
CA ALA A 319 -7.21 -13.55 7.51
C ALA A 319 -7.13 -15.02 7.06
N GLY A 320 -6.64 -15.93 7.94
CA GLY A 320 -6.59 -17.36 7.65
C GLY A 320 -7.97 -17.98 7.50
N GLU A 321 -8.90 -17.73 8.46
CA GLU A 321 -10.30 -18.19 8.34
C GLU A 321 -10.99 -17.64 7.08
N THR A 322 -10.65 -16.42 6.68
CA THR A 322 -11.19 -15.79 5.47
C THR A 322 -10.62 -16.45 4.22
N HIS A 323 -9.31 -16.73 4.20
CA HIS A 323 -8.66 -17.46 3.10
C HIS A 323 -9.28 -18.85 2.90
N ASP A 324 -9.46 -19.63 3.98
CA ASP A 324 -10.10 -20.95 3.92
C ASP A 324 -11.54 -20.86 3.41
N ALA A 325 -12.29 -19.86 3.86
CA ALA A 325 -13.65 -19.60 3.38
C ALA A 325 -13.69 -19.25 1.88
N ILE A 326 -12.72 -18.49 1.41
CA ILE A 326 -12.55 -18.13 -0.01
C ILE A 326 -12.29 -19.41 -0.82
N LEU A 327 -11.33 -20.25 -0.41
CA LEU A 327 -11.03 -21.51 -1.11
C LEU A 327 -12.29 -22.37 -1.25
N ALA A 328 -13.01 -22.58 -0.16
CA ALA A 328 -14.25 -23.36 -0.16
C ALA A 328 -15.35 -22.77 -1.05
N ALA A 329 -15.52 -21.44 -1.06
CA ALA A 329 -16.52 -20.76 -1.88
C ALA A 329 -16.19 -20.87 -3.38
N MET A 330 -14.92 -20.67 -3.73
CA MET A 330 -14.43 -20.76 -5.11
C MET A 330 -14.54 -22.17 -5.67
N GLU A 331 -14.13 -23.18 -4.88
CA GLU A 331 -14.27 -24.59 -5.27
C GLU A 331 -15.75 -24.98 -5.44
N SER A 332 -16.63 -24.51 -4.55
CA SER A 332 -18.07 -24.72 -4.68
C SER A 332 -18.66 -24.05 -5.93
N ALA A 333 -18.05 -22.96 -6.40
CA ALA A 333 -18.42 -22.30 -7.65
C ALA A 333 -17.81 -22.97 -8.89
N GLY A 334 -17.02 -24.06 -8.72
CA GLY A 334 -16.46 -24.86 -9.81
C GLY A 334 -15.05 -24.45 -10.25
N TYR A 335 -14.38 -23.57 -9.52
CA TYR A 335 -12.98 -23.18 -9.77
C TYR A 335 -12.03 -24.18 -9.12
N VAL A 336 -10.82 -24.31 -9.63
CA VAL A 336 -9.79 -25.21 -9.14
C VAL A 336 -8.71 -24.41 -8.42
N SER A 337 -8.48 -24.70 -7.14
CA SER A 337 -7.40 -24.05 -6.38
C SER A 337 -6.04 -24.42 -6.97
N THR A 338 -5.19 -23.43 -7.20
CA THR A 338 -3.83 -23.58 -7.72
C THR A 338 -2.80 -23.09 -6.70
N PRO A 339 -1.58 -23.67 -6.68
CA PRO A 339 -0.50 -23.08 -5.90
C PRO A 339 -0.19 -21.65 -6.38
N SER A 340 0.10 -20.75 -5.44
CA SER A 340 0.45 -19.36 -5.75
C SER A 340 1.85 -19.16 -6.36
N ASP A 341 2.78 -20.14 -6.20
CA ASP A 341 4.11 -20.11 -6.79
C ASP A 341 4.14 -20.96 -8.07
N ASP A 342 4.15 -20.30 -9.22
CA ASP A 342 4.20 -20.90 -10.56
C ASP A 342 5.50 -21.66 -10.86
N ARG A 343 6.55 -21.44 -10.09
CA ARG A 343 7.86 -22.14 -10.20
C ARG A 343 7.84 -23.54 -9.62
N THR A 344 6.83 -23.88 -8.84
CA THR A 344 6.74 -25.20 -8.18
C THR A 344 6.42 -26.34 -9.16
N SER A 345 6.86 -27.56 -8.84
CA SER A 345 6.44 -28.73 -9.59
C SER A 345 4.93 -28.98 -9.49
N GLN A 346 4.36 -28.72 -8.31
CA GLN A 346 2.94 -28.87 -8.04
C GLN A 346 2.10 -28.00 -8.98
N TYR A 347 2.46 -26.71 -9.14
CA TYR A 347 1.81 -25.82 -10.10
C TYR A 347 1.90 -26.36 -11.54
N ARG A 348 3.12 -26.71 -11.98
CA ARG A 348 3.34 -27.24 -13.33
C ARG A 348 2.56 -28.52 -13.64
N ASP A 349 2.48 -29.43 -12.66
CA ASP A 349 1.76 -30.70 -12.84
C ASP A 349 0.24 -30.46 -12.90
N LEU A 350 -0.29 -29.57 -12.07
CA LEU A 350 -1.69 -29.16 -12.11
C LEU A 350 -2.03 -28.44 -13.44
N MET A 351 -1.17 -27.56 -13.94
CA MET A 351 -1.38 -26.91 -15.24
C MET A 351 -1.41 -27.92 -16.40
N LYS A 352 -0.60 -28.99 -16.33
CA LYS A 352 -0.66 -30.09 -17.30
C LYS A 352 -1.96 -30.91 -17.18
N GLU A 353 -2.43 -31.15 -15.94
CA GLU A 353 -3.69 -31.85 -15.70
C GLU A 353 -4.89 -31.05 -16.20
N LEU A 354 -4.92 -29.75 -15.93
CA LEU A 354 -5.96 -28.87 -16.47
C LEU A 354 -5.92 -28.77 -17.98
N GLY A 355 -4.74 -28.80 -18.60
CA GLY A 355 -4.52 -28.85 -20.04
C GLY A 355 -5.35 -27.83 -20.81
N ASP A 356 -6.07 -28.27 -21.84
CA ASP A 356 -6.99 -27.51 -22.68
C ASP A 356 -8.44 -27.53 -22.18
N SER A 357 -8.67 -28.05 -20.97
CA SER A 357 -10.02 -28.13 -20.40
C SER A 357 -10.62 -26.73 -20.15
N ASP A 358 -11.95 -26.68 -20.12
CA ASP A 358 -12.74 -25.50 -19.81
C ASP A 358 -12.73 -25.14 -18.29
N LYS A 359 -11.97 -25.88 -17.47
CA LYS A 359 -11.81 -25.58 -16.05
C LYS A 359 -10.93 -24.36 -15.86
N PHE A 360 -11.29 -23.53 -14.91
CA PHE A 360 -10.54 -22.34 -14.49
C PHE A 360 -9.80 -22.62 -13.19
N GLY A 361 -8.52 -22.25 -13.15
CA GLY A 361 -7.73 -22.26 -11.92
C GLY A 361 -7.77 -20.90 -11.22
N PHE A 362 -7.50 -20.87 -9.92
CA PHE A 362 -7.33 -19.64 -9.16
C PHE A 362 -6.34 -19.81 -8.01
N SER A 363 -5.66 -18.72 -7.65
CA SER A 363 -4.99 -18.56 -6.37
C SER A 363 -5.26 -17.16 -5.82
N VAL A 364 -5.15 -16.99 -4.51
CA VAL A 364 -5.44 -15.73 -3.81
C VAL A 364 -4.15 -15.13 -3.30
N ASP A 365 -3.96 -13.84 -3.52
CA ASP A 365 -2.80 -13.09 -3.07
C ASP A 365 -3.21 -11.72 -2.46
N MET A 366 -4.32 -11.70 -1.72
CA MET A 366 -4.82 -10.47 -1.13
C MET A 366 -3.99 -10.06 0.08
N HIS A 367 -3.42 -8.89 0.00
CA HIS A 367 -2.62 -8.28 1.05
C HIS A 367 -3.12 -6.88 1.41
N THR A 368 -2.82 -6.41 2.62
CA THR A 368 -3.13 -5.04 2.98
C THR A 368 -2.30 -4.06 2.17
N THR A 369 -2.89 -2.93 1.86
CA THR A 369 -2.24 -1.78 1.23
C THR A 369 -2.75 -0.48 1.84
N GLY A 370 -2.23 0.65 1.40
CA GLY A 370 -2.72 1.96 1.77
C GLY A 370 -1.72 2.89 2.45
N ASN A 371 -0.48 2.45 2.68
CA ASN A 371 0.61 3.32 3.13
C ASN A 371 1.78 3.26 2.16
N THR A 372 2.54 4.37 2.05
CA THR A 372 3.85 4.32 1.43
C THR A 372 4.85 3.76 2.42
N SER A 373 5.73 2.95 2.02
CA SER A 373 7.00 2.54 2.63
C SER A 373 7.27 1.05 2.51
N VAL A 374 8.49 0.67 2.88
CA VAL A 374 8.92 -0.72 2.90
C VAL A 374 8.00 -1.55 3.81
N GLY A 375 7.46 -2.64 3.27
CA GLY A 375 6.67 -3.60 4.03
C GLY A 375 5.19 -3.25 4.22
N ASP A 376 4.63 -2.29 3.47
CA ASP A 376 3.20 -1.98 3.55
C ASP A 376 2.35 -3.21 3.26
N ALA A 377 2.65 -3.93 2.18
CA ALA A 377 2.00 -5.19 1.83
C ALA A 377 2.13 -6.31 2.89
N ALA A 378 2.97 -6.12 3.91
CA ALA A 378 3.18 -7.09 4.98
C ALA A 378 2.58 -6.65 6.33
N THR A 379 2.07 -5.42 6.45
CA THR A 379 1.77 -4.83 7.76
C THR A 379 0.52 -5.40 8.40
N GLY A 380 -0.55 -5.62 7.66
CA GLY A 380 -1.85 -6.02 8.21
C GLY A 380 -2.20 -7.49 8.01
N PRO A 381 -3.50 -7.85 8.16
CA PRO A 381 -4.00 -9.19 7.87
C PRO A 381 -3.77 -9.56 6.40
N GLN A 382 -3.32 -10.80 6.14
CA GLN A 382 -2.96 -11.29 4.82
C GLN A 382 -3.76 -12.54 4.49
N MET A 383 -4.46 -12.52 3.36
CA MET A 383 -5.10 -13.69 2.77
C MET A 383 -4.23 -14.29 1.66
N ALA A 384 -2.93 -14.07 1.76
CA ALA A 384 -1.90 -14.54 0.85
C ALA A 384 -1.11 -15.69 1.50
N PRO A 385 -0.97 -16.87 0.86
CA PRO A 385 -0.30 -18.02 1.45
C PRO A 385 1.17 -17.79 1.83
N TRP A 386 1.85 -16.86 1.13
CA TRP A 386 3.26 -16.51 1.39
C TRP A 386 3.47 -15.67 2.66
N ARG A 387 2.39 -15.17 3.28
CA ARG A 387 2.40 -14.40 4.54
C ARG A 387 1.54 -15.05 5.62
N SER A 388 1.70 -16.36 5.80
CA SER A 388 0.96 -17.15 6.80
C SER A 388 1.20 -16.67 8.25
N ASP A 389 2.32 -16.00 8.52
CA ASP A 389 2.62 -15.34 9.80
C ASP A 389 1.61 -14.23 10.16
N ARG A 390 0.89 -13.67 9.18
CA ARG A 390 -0.15 -12.65 9.37
C ARG A 390 -1.58 -13.21 9.32
N ALA A 391 -1.73 -14.50 9.09
CA ALA A 391 -3.03 -15.17 8.99
C ALA A 391 -3.89 -15.10 10.28
N HIS A 392 -3.25 -14.90 11.42
CA HIS A 392 -3.92 -14.79 12.73
C HIS A 392 -4.60 -13.43 12.95
N LEU A 393 -4.26 -12.40 12.18
CA LEU A 393 -4.80 -11.05 12.33
C LEU A 393 -6.25 -10.97 11.87
N VAL A 394 -7.07 -10.25 12.64
CA VAL A 394 -8.49 -10.08 12.38
C VAL A 394 -8.72 -8.98 11.36
N ILE A 395 -9.58 -9.25 10.36
CA ILE A 395 -10.05 -8.25 9.40
C ILE A 395 -11.04 -7.33 10.12
N GLN A 396 -10.71 -6.06 10.20
CA GLN A 396 -11.52 -5.02 10.81
C GLN A 396 -12.15 -4.08 9.77
N PRO A 397 -13.19 -3.33 10.14
CA PRO A 397 -13.72 -2.30 9.26
C PRO A 397 -12.64 -1.29 8.89
N MET A 398 -12.72 -0.76 7.69
CA MET A 398 -11.80 0.24 7.13
C MET A 398 -10.40 -0.30 6.75
N HIS A 399 -10.14 -1.61 6.84
CA HIS A 399 -8.93 -2.18 6.25
C HIS A 399 -9.00 -2.08 4.71
N ILE A 400 -7.92 -1.59 4.11
CA ILE A 400 -7.75 -1.52 2.66
C ILE A 400 -6.85 -2.66 2.21
N PHE A 401 -7.27 -3.33 1.14
CA PHE A 401 -6.54 -4.45 0.53
C PHE A 401 -6.25 -4.17 -0.94
N ALA A 402 -5.10 -4.62 -1.41
CA ALA A 402 -4.93 -5.04 -2.78
C ALA A 402 -5.80 -6.29 -2.95
N PHE A 403 -6.96 -6.14 -3.59
CA PHE A 403 -7.89 -7.22 -3.86
C PHE A 403 -7.37 -7.99 -5.05
N GLU A 404 -6.38 -8.86 -4.78
CA GLU A 404 -5.55 -9.53 -5.75
C GLU A 404 -5.82 -11.03 -5.78
N PHE A 405 -5.97 -11.58 -6.99
CA PHE A 405 -6.07 -13.01 -7.22
C PHE A 405 -5.65 -13.37 -8.65
N GLU A 406 -4.98 -14.49 -8.78
CA GLU A 406 -4.64 -15.07 -10.07
C GLU A 406 -5.78 -15.92 -10.60
N PHE A 407 -6.04 -15.85 -11.91
CA PHE A 407 -7.07 -16.61 -12.60
C PHE A 407 -6.51 -17.28 -13.85
N ASN A 408 -6.52 -18.61 -13.87
CA ASN A 408 -5.94 -19.41 -14.93
C ASN A 408 -7.00 -19.93 -15.90
N ALA A 409 -6.81 -19.66 -17.20
CA ALA A 409 -7.75 -20.05 -18.25
C ALA A 409 -7.05 -20.58 -19.51
N TRP A 410 -7.68 -21.53 -20.21
CA TRP A 410 -7.27 -21.94 -21.55
C TRP A 410 -7.79 -20.95 -22.60
N ILE A 411 -6.88 -20.47 -23.45
CA ILE A 411 -7.20 -19.58 -24.57
C ILE A 411 -7.00 -20.37 -25.88
N PRO A 412 -8.07 -20.83 -26.52
CA PRO A 412 -7.98 -21.68 -27.71
C PRO A 412 -7.22 -21.04 -28.88
N GLU A 413 -7.39 -19.72 -29.06
CA GLU A 413 -6.75 -18.95 -30.13
C GLU A 413 -5.22 -18.90 -30.00
N TRP A 414 -4.72 -19.12 -28.80
CA TRP A 414 -3.29 -19.13 -28.49
C TRP A 414 -2.75 -20.54 -28.22
N ASN A 415 -3.65 -21.55 -28.20
CA ASN A 415 -3.31 -22.90 -27.80
C ASN A 415 -2.47 -22.95 -26.53
N LYS A 416 -2.87 -22.12 -25.52
CA LYS A 416 -2.10 -21.90 -24.27
C LYS A 416 -3.04 -21.61 -23.12
N ARG A 417 -2.68 -22.12 -21.93
CA ARG A 417 -3.25 -21.68 -20.68
C ARG A 417 -2.52 -20.41 -20.22
N VAL A 418 -3.26 -19.40 -19.81
CA VAL A 418 -2.71 -18.12 -19.34
C VAL A 418 -3.18 -17.82 -17.94
N SER A 419 -2.36 -17.08 -17.22
CA SER A 419 -2.70 -16.49 -15.94
C SER A 419 -3.07 -15.01 -16.12
N ILE A 420 -4.19 -14.62 -15.54
CA ILE A 420 -4.66 -13.23 -15.48
C ILE A 420 -4.72 -12.87 -14.01
N ASN A 421 -3.89 -11.94 -13.57
CA ASN A 421 -3.83 -11.52 -12.17
C ASN A 421 -4.68 -10.26 -11.97
N PHE A 422 -5.90 -10.42 -11.49
CA PHE A 422 -6.80 -9.30 -11.20
C PHE A 422 -6.39 -8.59 -9.92
N GLU A 423 -6.32 -7.27 -9.95
CA GLU A 423 -6.02 -6.46 -8.77
C GLU A 423 -6.67 -5.08 -8.85
N ASP A 424 -7.40 -4.74 -7.80
CA ASP A 424 -7.95 -3.42 -7.54
C ASP A 424 -7.95 -3.15 -6.03
N ASN A 425 -7.83 -1.89 -5.62
CA ASN A 425 -7.89 -1.59 -4.20
C ASN A 425 -9.33 -1.55 -3.67
N ALA A 426 -9.56 -2.27 -2.60
CA ALA A 426 -10.84 -2.40 -1.96
C ALA A 426 -10.76 -2.16 -0.44
N ILE A 427 -11.84 -1.63 0.13
CA ILE A 427 -12.00 -1.45 1.56
C ILE A 427 -13.02 -2.46 2.10
N VAL A 428 -12.74 -3.01 3.28
CA VAL A 428 -13.71 -3.88 3.97
C VAL A 428 -14.53 -3.03 4.94
N THR A 429 -15.84 -3.11 4.81
CA THR A 429 -16.80 -2.41 5.68
C THR A 429 -17.70 -3.42 6.39
N HIS A 430 -18.55 -2.95 7.31
CA HIS A 430 -19.57 -3.81 7.92
C HIS A 430 -20.60 -4.35 6.90
N ASN A 431 -20.71 -3.72 5.73
CA ASN A 431 -21.61 -4.15 4.65
C ASN A 431 -20.92 -5.12 3.66
N GLY A 432 -19.62 -5.36 3.81
CA GLY A 432 -18.80 -6.18 2.92
C GLY A 432 -17.67 -5.39 2.26
N VAL A 433 -17.20 -5.88 1.12
CA VAL A 433 -16.10 -5.28 0.35
C VAL A 433 -16.64 -4.25 -0.63
N GLU A 434 -16.02 -3.08 -0.64
CA GLU A 434 -16.33 -1.97 -1.56
C GLU A 434 -15.04 -1.54 -2.29
N TYR A 435 -15.10 -1.32 -3.61
CA TYR A 435 -13.97 -0.81 -4.37
C TYR A 435 -13.86 0.71 -4.20
N LEU A 436 -12.64 1.21 -4.10
CA LEU A 436 -12.35 2.64 -3.87
C LEU A 436 -12.22 3.46 -5.17
N SER A 437 -12.20 2.78 -6.31
CA SER A 437 -12.29 3.38 -7.66
C SER A 437 -12.97 2.40 -8.60
N PRO A 438 -13.38 2.83 -9.82
CA PRO A 438 -13.87 1.89 -10.83
C PRO A 438 -12.85 0.79 -11.11
N ILE A 439 -13.32 -0.46 -11.01
CA ILE A 439 -12.49 -1.63 -11.28
C ILE A 439 -12.19 -1.76 -12.78
N ASN A 440 -11.23 -2.63 -13.09
CA ASN A 440 -10.94 -2.98 -14.47
C ASN A 440 -12.02 -3.93 -15.01
N GLU A 441 -13.17 -3.38 -15.46
CA GLU A 441 -14.31 -4.17 -15.99
C GLU A 441 -14.00 -4.77 -17.34
N ASP A 442 -13.32 -4.01 -18.21
CA ASP A 442 -13.02 -4.39 -19.60
C ASP A 442 -11.51 -4.34 -19.89
N ILE A 443 -11.06 -5.19 -20.80
CA ILE A 443 -9.72 -5.13 -21.35
C ILE A 443 -9.62 -3.91 -22.28
N ILE A 444 -8.64 -3.04 -22.09
CA ILE A 444 -8.40 -1.87 -22.95
C ILE A 444 -7.97 -2.36 -24.33
N VAL A 445 -8.64 -1.87 -25.39
CA VAL A 445 -8.34 -2.22 -26.77
C VAL A 445 -7.40 -1.20 -27.39
N VAL A 446 -6.23 -1.66 -27.82
CA VAL A 446 -5.23 -0.90 -28.60
C VAL A 446 -5.32 -1.29 -30.06
N ARG A 447 -5.32 -0.31 -31.00
CA ARG A 447 -5.56 -0.51 -32.42
C ARG A 447 -4.33 -0.24 -33.29
#